data_1c2939ffc50f456caec9aa9c125f574d
#
_entry.id   1c2939ffc50f456caec9aa9c125f574d
#
_cell.length_a   1.000
_cell.length_b   1.000
_cell.length_c   1.000
_cell.angle_alpha   90.00
_cell.angle_beta   90.00
_cell.angle_gamma   90.00
#
_symmetry.space_group_name_H-M   'P 1'
#
loop_
_entity.id
_entity.type
_entity.pdbx_description
1 polymer ?
#
loop_
_entity_poly.entity_id
_entity_poly.type
_entity_poly.pdbx_seq_one_letter_code
_entity_poly.pdbx_strand_id
1 'polypeptide(L)'
;MEDYTADFISTLTMNHNPFMQLNGEIYFLPICLDYNIYRINQDSCKLSKYITYSLGENDVYKEALEERFGDLSNRKSDEESLKKSFAVMEKVNDYLLRSDIPIPVIKQMNDSYLYFYVINNGVRETVIYDRKSKKSIFHSNKHPVCLNFCLHLDRNCLYSIIYPYEMDRYIDKSLLDENELKKLDHVKDDDNPIILRY
;
A
#
# COMPACT_ATOMS: atom_id res chain seq x y z
N MET A 1 -13.57 1.93 -23.06
CA MET A 1 -13.42 1.92 -21.60
C MET A 1 -12.47 0.77 -21.36
N GLU A 2 -11.24 1.04 -20.99
CA GLU A 2 -10.37 -0.05 -20.56
C GLU A 2 -11.00 -0.60 -19.29
N ASP A 3 -11.43 -1.85 -19.34
CA ASP A 3 -11.96 -2.55 -18.17
C ASP A 3 -10.82 -2.73 -17.18
N TYR A 4 -10.80 -1.85 -16.18
CA TYR A 4 -9.84 -1.97 -15.11
C TYR A 4 -10.27 -3.11 -14.19
N THR A 5 -9.67 -4.27 -14.36
CA THR A 5 -9.85 -5.41 -13.46
C THR A 5 -8.94 -5.24 -12.24
N ALA A 6 -9.38 -4.41 -11.28
CA ALA A 6 -8.71 -4.22 -9.99
C ALA A 6 -8.71 -5.47 -9.09
N ASP A 7 -9.30 -6.53 -9.57
CA ASP A 7 -9.66 -7.70 -8.76
C ASP A 7 -8.52 -8.68 -8.48
N PHE A 8 -7.36 -8.41 -9.06
CA PHE A 8 -6.34 -9.42 -9.21
C PHE A 8 -5.63 -9.83 -7.91
N ILE A 9 -5.58 -8.94 -6.90
CA ILE A 9 -4.88 -9.24 -5.64
C ILE A 9 -5.71 -8.75 -4.43
N SER A 10 -7.02 -8.91 -4.48
CA SER A 10 -7.91 -8.51 -3.38
C SER A 10 -7.62 -9.25 -2.07
N THR A 11 -6.99 -10.42 -2.13
CA THR A 11 -6.62 -11.22 -0.95
C THR A 11 -5.36 -10.73 -0.25
N LEU A 12 -4.48 -10.00 -0.94
CA LEU A 12 -3.27 -9.42 -0.36
C LEU A 12 -3.51 -8.03 0.22
N THR A 13 -4.65 -7.42 -0.09
CA THR A 13 -4.93 -6.05 0.28
C THR A 13 -5.81 -5.98 1.50
N MET A 14 -5.34 -5.27 2.50
CA MET A 14 -6.19 -4.75 3.56
C MET A 14 -7.32 -3.92 2.94
N ASN A 15 -8.47 -3.83 3.59
CA ASN A 15 -9.60 -2.97 3.20
C ASN A 15 -9.14 -1.51 3.06
N HIS A 16 -8.55 -1.19 1.93
CA HIS A 16 -8.06 0.15 1.61
C HIS A 16 -8.92 0.74 0.51
N ASN A 17 -9.44 1.94 0.75
CA ASN A 17 -10.15 2.67 -0.29
C ASN A 17 -9.16 3.13 -1.37
N PRO A 18 -9.27 2.64 -2.61
CA PRO A 18 -8.37 3.04 -3.70
C PRO A 18 -8.68 4.43 -4.25
N PHE A 19 -9.73 5.09 -3.78
CA PHE A 19 -10.10 6.42 -4.23
C PHE A 19 -9.69 7.47 -3.20
N MET A 20 -9.21 8.58 -3.70
CA MET A 20 -8.74 9.69 -2.90
C MET A 20 -9.19 11.01 -3.50
N GLN A 21 -9.59 11.95 -2.65
CA GLN A 21 -9.85 13.33 -3.05
C GLN A 21 -8.71 14.24 -2.59
N LEU A 22 -8.18 15.03 -3.50
CA LEU A 22 -7.13 16.02 -3.23
C LEU A 22 -7.39 17.27 -4.06
N ASN A 23 -7.47 18.43 -3.42
CA ASN A 23 -7.70 19.75 -4.07
C ASN A 23 -8.93 19.76 -5.00
N GLY A 24 -10.01 19.07 -4.63
CA GLY A 24 -11.24 18.97 -5.42
C GLY A 24 -11.21 17.98 -6.58
N GLU A 25 -10.07 17.37 -6.85
CA GLU A 25 -9.89 16.34 -7.86
C GLU A 25 -10.01 14.94 -7.23
N ILE A 26 -10.48 13.97 -8.01
CA ILE A 26 -10.57 12.57 -7.58
C ILE A 26 -9.46 11.77 -8.26
N TYR A 27 -8.77 10.97 -7.47
CA TYR A 27 -7.71 10.10 -7.91
C TYR A 27 -8.05 8.64 -7.61
N PHE A 28 -7.62 7.76 -8.51
CA PHE A 28 -7.67 6.32 -8.34
C PHE A 28 -6.25 5.80 -8.15
N LEU A 29 -6.01 5.15 -7.03
CA LEU A 29 -4.74 4.56 -6.63
C LEU A 29 -4.89 3.04 -6.66
N PRO A 30 -4.67 2.40 -7.81
CA PRO A 30 -4.88 0.96 -7.96
C PRO A 30 -4.07 0.19 -6.94
N ILE A 31 -4.66 -0.88 -6.45
CA ILE A 31 -4.00 -1.79 -5.56
C ILE A 31 -3.09 -2.71 -6.39
N CYS A 32 -1.91 -3.04 -5.81
CA CYS A 32 -0.96 -4.00 -6.35
C CYS A 32 -0.20 -3.56 -7.61
N LEU A 33 -0.02 -4.44 -8.58
CA LEU A 33 0.95 -4.36 -9.67
C LEU A 33 0.66 -3.30 -10.76
N ASP A 34 -0.18 -2.33 -10.48
CA ASP A 34 -0.30 -1.15 -11.32
C ASP A 34 0.55 -0.02 -10.73
N TYR A 35 1.60 0.34 -11.43
CA TYR A 35 2.56 1.38 -11.05
C TYR A 35 2.14 2.77 -11.51
N ASN A 36 0.84 3.01 -11.62
CA ASN A 36 0.27 4.30 -11.95
C ASN A 36 -0.67 4.79 -10.84
N ILE A 37 -0.83 6.09 -10.79
CA ILE A 37 -1.91 6.80 -10.11
C ILE A 37 -2.70 7.49 -11.20
N TYR A 38 -4.01 7.38 -11.19
CA TYR A 38 -4.88 7.96 -12.20
C TYR A 38 -5.68 9.11 -11.64
N ARG A 39 -5.96 10.11 -12.47
CA ARG A 39 -6.95 11.13 -12.21
C ARG A 39 -8.24 10.77 -12.91
N ILE A 40 -9.36 10.94 -12.20
CA ILE A 40 -10.70 10.72 -12.74
C ILE A 40 -11.24 12.05 -13.24
N ASN A 41 -11.59 12.10 -14.51
CA ASN A 41 -12.36 13.23 -15.03
C ASN A 41 -13.80 13.08 -14.55
N GLN A 42 -14.26 14.04 -13.73
CA GLN A 42 -15.55 13.96 -13.04
C GLN A 42 -16.75 14.02 -14.00
N ASP A 43 -16.61 14.70 -15.15
CA ASP A 43 -17.70 14.84 -16.13
C ASP A 43 -17.86 13.59 -16.99
N SER A 44 -16.74 12.98 -17.40
CA SER A 44 -16.76 11.84 -18.33
C SER A 44 -16.50 10.49 -17.67
N CYS A 45 -16.17 10.47 -16.36
CA CYS A 45 -15.73 9.28 -15.59
C CYS A 45 -14.55 8.53 -16.23
N LYS A 46 -13.73 9.23 -17.04
CA LYS A 46 -12.57 8.63 -17.68
C LYS A 46 -11.33 8.74 -16.81
N LEU A 47 -10.53 7.68 -16.81
CA LEU A 47 -9.23 7.64 -16.18
C LEU A 47 -8.17 8.25 -17.10
N SER A 48 -7.27 9.03 -16.53
CA SER A 48 -6.05 9.51 -17.19
C SER A 48 -4.85 9.29 -16.25
N LYS A 49 -3.74 8.78 -16.77
CA LYS A 49 -2.51 8.62 -15.99
C LYS A 49 -2.07 9.99 -15.45
N TYR A 50 -1.89 10.06 -14.14
CA TYR A 50 -1.45 11.25 -13.44
C TYR A 50 0.02 11.14 -13.02
N ILE A 51 0.38 10.02 -12.40
CA ILE A 51 1.74 9.70 -12.00
C ILE A 51 2.03 8.26 -12.42
N THR A 52 3.17 8.03 -13.05
CA THR A 52 3.79 6.72 -13.22
C THR A 52 5.02 6.67 -12.34
N TYR A 53 5.18 5.59 -11.58
CA TYR A 53 6.32 5.39 -10.69
C TYR A 53 6.92 4.00 -10.90
N SER A 54 8.13 3.81 -10.40
CA SER A 54 8.81 2.52 -10.34
C SER A 54 9.30 2.32 -8.91
N LEU A 55 9.26 1.10 -8.42
CA LEU A 55 9.82 0.70 -7.13
C LEU A 55 11.18 0.01 -7.29
N GLY A 56 11.62 -0.22 -8.52
CA GLY A 56 12.91 -0.81 -8.82
C GLY A 56 12.95 -1.58 -10.14
N GLU A 57 14.05 -2.29 -10.36
CA GLU A 57 14.27 -3.08 -11.58
C GLU A 57 13.38 -4.33 -11.65
N ASN A 58 12.84 -4.76 -10.52
CA ASN A 58 12.01 -5.95 -10.41
C ASN A 58 10.50 -5.66 -10.49
N ASP A 59 10.12 -4.47 -10.96
CA ASP A 59 8.71 -4.17 -11.21
C ASP A 59 8.13 -5.17 -12.22
N VAL A 60 6.98 -5.77 -11.89
CA VAL A 60 6.32 -6.74 -12.75
C VAL A 60 4.93 -6.24 -13.11
N TYR A 61 4.67 -6.22 -14.39
CA TYR A 61 3.38 -5.82 -14.93
C TYR A 61 2.46 -7.03 -15.12
N LYS A 62 1.17 -6.79 -15.17
CA LYS A 62 0.12 -7.80 -15.32
C LYS A 62 0.41 -8.75 -16.49
N GLU A 63 0.87 -8.22 -17.60
CA GLU A 63 1.15 -8.98 -18.82
C GLU A 63 2.21 -10.09 -18.60
N ALA A 64 3.24 -9.80 -17.81
CA ALA A 64 4.27 -10.79 -17.49
C ALA A 64 3.74 -11.91 -16.59
N LEU A 65 2.76 -11.62 -15.73
CA LEU A 65 2.09 -12.65 -14.94
C LEU A 65 1.12 -13.47 -15.79
N GLU A 66 0.39 -12.84 -16.69
CA GLU A 66 -0.50 -13.54 -17.61
C GLU A 66 0.27 -14.47 -18.56
N GLU A 67 1.45 -14.08 -19.01
CA GLU A 67 2.35 -14.95 -19.79
C GLU A 67 2.76 -16.19 -18.98
N ARG A 68 3.00 -16.04 -17.68
CA ARG A 68 3.47 -17.13 -16.82
C ARG A 68 2.36 -18.03 -16.31
N PHE A 69 1.21 -17.47 -15.95
CA PHE A 69 0.13 -18.15 -15.23
C PHE A 69 -1.17 -18.31 -16.03
N GLY A 70 -1.22 -17.72 -17.24
CA GLY A 70 -2.40 -17.68 -18.09
C GLY A 70 -3.28 -16.47 -17.82
N ASP A 71 -4.40 -16.41 -18.54
CA ASP A 71 -5.35 -15.28 -18.49
C ASP A 71 -5.90 -15.08 -17.07
N LEU A 72 -5.54 -13.96 -16.48
CA LEU A 72 -5.93 -13.56 -15.12
C LEU A 72 -7.24 -12.77 -15.10
N SER A 73 -7.74 -12.36 -16.26
CA SER A 73 -8.93 -11.55 -16.41
C SER A 73 -10.20 -12.37 -16.70
N ASN A 74 -10.06 -13.65 -17.05
CA ASN A 74 -11.17 -14.48 -17.51
C ASN A 74 -11.99 -15.04 -16.33
N ARG A 75 -12.99 -14.29 -15.88
CA ARG A 75 -13.93 -14.71 -14.85
C ARG A 75 -15.26 -15.12 -15.48
N LYS A 76 -15.40 -16.40 -15.78
CA LYS A 76 -16.72 -16.96 -16.04
C LYS A 76 -17.41 -17.18 -14.70
N SER A 77 -18.72 -16.93 -14.65
CA SER A 77 -19.51 -17.01 -13.43
C SER A 77 -19.90 -18.44 -13.00
N ASP A 78 -19.46 -19.46 -13.73
CA ASP A 78 -19.72 -20.85 -13.36
C ASP A 78 -18.74 -21.33 -12.26
N GLU A 79 -19.19 -22.26 -11.44
CA GLU A 79 -18.48 -22.72 -10.26
C GLU A 79 -17.11 -23.36 -10.59
N GLU A 80 -16.99 -24.04 -11.73
CA GLU A 80 -15.74 -24.69 -12.14
C GLU A 80 -14.70 -23.65 -12.56
N SER A 81 -15.12 -22.61 -13.30
CA SER A 81 -14.27 -21.49 -13.70
C SER A 81 -13.81 -20.68 -12.50
N LEU A 82 -14.68 -20.47 -11.51
CA LEU A 82 -14.31 -19.81 -10.25
C LEU A 82 -13.25 -20.61 -9.49
N LYS A 83 -13.42 -21.93 -9.32
CA LYS A 83 -12.42 -22.77 -8.67
C LYS A 83 -11.05 -22.72 -9.38
N LYS A 84 -11.05 -22.77 -10.73
CA LYS A 84 -9.81 -22.63 -11.51
C LYS A 84 -9.17 -21.27 -11.32
N SER A 85 -9.95 -20.19 -11.33
CA SER A 85 -9.46 -18.83 -11.09
C SER A 85 -8.84 -18.68 -9.70
N PHE A 86 -9.46 -19.22 -8.66
CA PHE A 86 -8.90 -19.23 -7.31
C PHE A 86 -7.57 -19.98 -7.24
N ALA A 87 -7.47 -21.15 -7.85
CA ALA A 87 -6.24 -21.93 -7.87
C ALA A 87 -5.09 -21.23 -8.61
N VAL A 88 -5.41 -20.49 -9.67
CA VAL A 88 -4.41 -19.64 -10.38
C VAL A 88 -3.99 -18.48 -9.50
N MET A 89 -4.94 -17.78 -8.86
CA MET A 89 -4.65 -16.65 -7.96
C MET A 89 -3.78 -17.07 -6.79
N GLU A 90 -4.03 -18.25 -6.19
CA GLU A 90 -3.19 -18.78 -5.12
C GLU A 90 -1.74 -18.97 -5.57
N LYS A 91 -1.52 -19.55 -6.76
CA LYS A 91 -0.17 -19.71 -7.33
C LYS A 91 0.52 -18.37 -7.60
N VAL A 92 -0.22 -17.38 -8.09
CA VAL A 92 0.30 -16.04 -8.33
C VAL A 92 0.67 -15.37 -7.01
N ASN A 93 -0.19 -15.44 -6.02
CA ASN A 93 0.07 -14.90 -4.69
C ASN A 93 1.32 -15.53 -4.06
N ASP A 94 1.42 -16.85 -4.12
CA ASP A 94 2.59 -17.59 -3.62
C ASP A 94 3.88 -17.17 -4.33
N TYR A 95 3.82 -16.99 -5.65
CA TYR A 95 4.94 -16.51 -6.45
C TYR A 95 5.34 -15.09 -6.05
N LEU A 96 4.39 -14.17 -5.96
CA LEU A 96 4.65 -12.76 -5.63
C LEU A 96 5.23 -12.63 -4.21
N LEU A 97 4.67 -13.35 -3.24
CA LEU A 97 5.14 -13.29 -1.85
C LEU A 97 6.56 -13.85 -1.64
N ARG A 98 7.02 -14.73 -2.54
CA ARG A 98 8.35 -15.36 -2.46
C ARG A 98 9.36 -14.78 -3.44
N SER A 99 8.93 -13.86 -4.27
CA SER A 99 9.79 -13.19 -5.26
C SER A 99 10.31 -11.86 -4.72
N ASP A 100 11.39 -11.36 -5.34
CA ASP A 100 11.93 -10.03 -5.06
C ASP A 100 11.14 -8.92 -5.81
N ILE A 101 9.86 -9.17 -6.06
CA ILE A 101 8.96 -8.22 -6.71
C ILE A 101 8.34 -7.32 -5.65
N PRO A 102 8.54 -6.00 -5.70
CA PRO A 102 7.93 -5.09 -4.76
C PRO A 102 6.45 -4.89 -5.07
N ILE A 103 5.58 -5.33 -4.16
CA ILE A 103 4.13 -5.24 -4.32
C ILE A 103 3.60 -4.05 -3.53
N PRO A 104 3.20 -2.95 -4.16
CA PRO A 104 2.62 -1.80 -3.46
C PRO A 104 1.17 -2.10 -3.05
N VAL A 105 0.97 -2.45 -1.78
CA VAL A 105 -0.35 -2.84 -1.24
C VAL A 105 -1.17 -1.67 -0.72
N ILE A 106 -0.53 -0.58 -0.32
CA ILE A 106 -1.19 0.66 0.07
C ILE A 106 -0.48 1.80 -0.63
N LYS A 107 -1.27 2.70 -1.20
CA LYS A 107 -0.78 3.92 -1.82
C LYS A 107 -1.56 5.10 -1.26
N GLN A 108 -0.85 6.16 -0.91
CA GLN A 108 -1.47 7.42 -0.55
C GLN A 108 -0.65 8.57 -1.13
N MET A 109 -1.27 9.71 -1.33
CA MET A 109 -0.57 10.90 -1.76
C MET A 109 -1.18 12.16 -1.15
N ASN A 110 -0.35 13.19 -1.08
CA ASN A 110 -0.79 14.57 -0.91
C ASN A 110 0.01 15.48 -1.87
N ASP A 111 -0.05 16.78 -1.69
CA ASP A 111 0.67 17.74 -2.55
C ASP A 111 2.19 17.56 -2.45
N SER A 112 2.71 17.11 -1.31
CA SER A 112 4.13 17.04 -1.01
C SER A 112 4.71 15.64 -1.14
N TYR A 113 3.93 14.60 -0.85
CA TYR A 113 4.44 13.25 -0.69
C TYR A 113 3.64 12.21 -1.47
N LEU A 114 4.34 11.15 -1.91
CA LEU A 114 3.75 9.87 -2.25
C LEU A 114 4.19 8.86 -1.19
N TYR A 115 3.25 8.10 -0.68
CA TYR A 115 3.49 7.05 0.30
C TYR A 115 3.12 5.70 -0.31
N PHE A 116 4.02 4.72 -0.13
CA PHE A 116 3.79 3.34 -0.52
C PHE A 116 4.11 2.43 0.66
N TYR A 117 3.18 1.52 0.94
CA TYR A 117 3.47 0.36 1.78
C TYR A 117 3.62 -0.84 0.86
N VAL A 118 4.79 -1.45 0.91
CA VAL A 118 5.24 -2.43 -0.07
C VAL A 118 5.51 -3.75 0.64
N ILE A 119 5.14 -4.85 0.02
CA ILE A 119 5.59 -6.18 0.40
C ILE A 119 6.62 -6.64 -0.64
N ASN A 120 7.80 -7.03 -0.16
CA ASN A 120 8.89 -7.51 -0.98
C ASN A 120 9.49 -8.75 -0.34
N ASN A 121 9.40 -9.91 -0.99
CA ASN A 121 9.85 -11.20 -0.46
C ASN A 121 9.35 -11.45 0.97
N GLY A 122 8.06 -11.20 1.22
CA GLY A 122 7.43 -11.32 2.53
C GLY A 122 7.84 -10.26 3.57
N VAL A 123 8.78 -9.39 3.24
CA VAL A 123 9.19 -8.26 4.10
C VAL A 123 8.30 -7.05 3.82
N ARG A 124 7.86 -6.41 4.87
CA ARG A 124 7.09 -5.17 4.79
C ARG A 124 8.03 -3.97 4.74
N GLU A 125 7.77 -3.06 3.83
CA GLU A 125 8.62 -1.91 3.57
C GLU A 125 7.76 -0.67 3.36
N THR A 126 8.29 0.49 3.75
CA THR A 126 7.65 1.77 3.53
C THR A 126 8.53 2.63 2.64
N VAL A 127 7.95 3.20 1.61
CA VAL A 127 8.60 4.15 0.72
C VAL A 127 7.85 5.47 0.78
N ILE A 128 8.54 6.55 1.11
CA ILE A 128 8.01 7.91 1.10
C ILE A 128 8.81 8.71 0.08
N TYR A 129 8.14 9.20 -0.95
CA TYR A 129 8.75 10.04 -1.97
C TYR A 129 8.32 11.49 -1.76
N ASP A 130 9.29 12.37 -1.53
CA ASP A 130 9.09 13.82 -1.48
C ASP A 130 9.05 14.37 -2.93
N ARG A 131 7.89 14.86 -3.33
CA ARG A 131 7.64 15.36 -4.67
C ARG A 131 8.39 16.66 -4.98
N LYS A 132 8.74 17.43 -3.96
CA LYS A 132 9.47 18.70 -4.10
C LYS A 132 10.97 18.46 -4.24
N SER A 133 11.56 17.74 -3.31
CA SER A 133 13.01 17.46 -3.31
C SER A 133 13.41 16.34 -4.27
N LYS A 134 12.44 15.56 -4.78
CA LYS A 134 12.65 14.39 -5.65
C LYS A 134 13.48 13.29 -4.96
N LYS A 135 13.37 13.18 -3.64
CA LYS A 135 14.08 12.18 -2.83
C LYS A 135 13.10 11.16 -2.28
N SER A 136 13.55 9.92 -2.19
CA SER A 136 12.84 8.85 -1.52
C SER A 136 13.50 8.50 -0.19
N ILE A 137 12.67 8.25 0.80
CA ILE A 137 13.05 7.62 2.07
C ILE A 137 12.51 6.20 2.00
N PHE A 138 13.37 5.24 2.26
CA PHE A 138 13.04 3.83 2.30
C PHE A 138 13.25 3.31 3.72
N HIS A 139 12.23 2.64 4.26
CA HIS A 139 12.26 2.05 5.58
C HIS A 139 11.83 0.59 5.52
N SER A 140 12.72 -0.30 5.91
CA SER A 140 12.44 -1.75 5.95
C SER A 140 12.10 -2.19 7.37
N ASN A 141 11.17 -3.13 7.50
CA ASN A 141 10.84 -3.78 8.78
C ASN A 141 11.96 -4.66 9.36
N LYS A 142 13.11 -4.70 8.72
CA LYS A 142 14.35 -5.25 9.32
C LYS A 142 14.97 -4.30 10.35
N HIS A 143 14.54 -3.03 10.37
CA HIS A 143 14.94 -2.06 11.37
C HIS A 143 14.31 -2.41 12.74
N PRO A 144 14.99 -2.19 13.87
CA PRO A 144 14.44 -2.45 15.22
C PRO A 144 13.13 -1.74 15.49
N VAL A 145 12.99 -0.51 15.01
CA VAL A 145 11.73 0.24 15.05
C VAL A 145 11.18 0.34 13.64
N CYS A 146 9.97 -0.10 13.46
CA CYS A 146 9.30 -0.15 12.16
C CYS A 146 8.33 1.02 12.00
N LEU A 147 8.18 1.52 10.77
CA LEU A 147 7.00 2.34 10.44
C LEU A 147 5.81 1.42 10.20
N ASN A 148 4.71 1.64 10.91
CA ASN A 148 3.48 0.93 10.63
C ASN A 148 2.85 1.48 9.33
N PHE A 149 1.91 0.71 8.76
CA PHE A 149 1.23 1.17 7.55
C PHE A 149 0.43 2.46 7.82
N CYS A 150 0.46 3.37 6.85
CA CYS A 150 -0.24 4.64 6.92
C CYS A 150 -1.74 4.45 6.68
N LEU A 151 -2.55 4.84 7.64
CA LEU A 151 -4.00 4.91 7.48
C LEU A 151 -4.44 6.21 6.81
N HIS A 152 -3.73 7.30 7.11
CA HIS A 152 -4.04 8.62 6.58
C HIS A 152 -2.77 9.45 6.44
N LEU A 153 -2.65 10.12 5.30
CA LEU A 153 -1.58 11.07 5.00
C LEU A 153 -2.19 12.47 4.92
N ASP A 154 -1.92 13.29 5.92
CA ASP A 154 -2.25 14.72 5.93
C ASP A 154 -1.11 15.53 5.27
N ARG A 155 -1.23 16.87 5.28
CA ARG A 155 -0.25 17.79 4.64
C ARG A 155 1.19 17.52 5.01
N ASN A 156 1.46 17.25 6.29
CA ASN A 156 2.82 17.07 6.79
C ASN A 156 2.96 15.88 7.74
N CYS A 157 1.93 15.09 7.92
CA CYS A 157 1.92 14.03 8.91
C CYS A 157 1.37 12.74 8.32
N LEU A 158 1.98 11.66 8.76
CA LEU A 158 1.54 10.31 8.50
C LEU A 158 0.90 9.77 9.79
N TYR A 159 -0.29 9.21 9.67
CA TYR A 159 -1.01 8.63 10.80
C TYR A 159 -1.11 7.13 10.65
N SER A 160 -0.83 6.43 11.73
CA SER A 160 -1.07 4.99 11.82
C SER A 160 -1.73 4.64 13.15
N ILE A 161 -2.24 3.41 13.25
CA ILE A 161 -2.81 2.87 14.48
C ILE A 161 -1.98 1.66 14.87
N ILE A 162 -1.63 1.58 16.17
CA ILE A 162 -0.99 0.42 16.77
C ILE A 162 -1.75 -0.02 18.00
N TYR A 163 -1.59 -1.28 18.38
CA TYR A 163 -2.05 -1.75 19.68
C TYR A 163 -0.98 -1.49 20.74
N PRO A 164 -1.36 -1.28 22.00
CA PRO A 164 -0.42 -1.01 23.09
C PRO A 164 0.72 -2.01 23.22
N TYR A 165 0.45 -3.30 23.05
CA TYR A 165 1.45 -4.37 23.09
C TYR A 165 2.45 -4.36 21.93
N GLU A 166 2.24 -3.49 20.93
CA GLU A 166 3.14 -3.33 19.78
C GLU A 166 4.05 -2.08 19.89
N MET A 167 3.93 -1.30 20.97
CA MET A 167 4.61 0.00 21.11
C MET A 167 6.12 -0.09 20.87
N ASP A 168 6.79 -1.07 21.47
CA ASP A 168 8.25 -1.20 21.33
C ASP A 168 8.72 -1.49 19.91
N ARG A 169 7.80 -1.95 19.04
CA ARG A 169 8.06 -2.21 17.63
C ARG A 169 7.90 -0.97 16.76
N TYR A 170 7.03 -0.05 17.13
CA TYR A 170 6.61 1.06 16.26
C TYR A 170 6.96 2.44 16.82
N ILE A 171 7.41 2.53 18.07
CA ILE A 171 7.75 3.79 18.71
C ILE A 171 9.24 3.81 19.08
N ASP A 172 9.98 4.74 18.46
CA ASP A 172 11.32 5.08 18.91
C ASP A 172 11.22 6.10 20.05
N LYS A 173 11.35 5.60 21.28
CA LYS A 173 11.25 6.44 22.48
C LYS A 173 12.29 7.56 22.54
N SER A 174 13.39 7.44 21.79
CA SER A 174 14.43 8.49 21.72
C SER A 174 14.00 9.74 20.96
N LEU A 175 12.91 9.63 20.16
CA LEU A 175 12.37 10.73 19.36
C LEU A 175 11.24 11.47 20.09
N LEU A 176 10.81 10.98 21.26
CA LEU A 176 9.68 11.52 22.00
C LEU A 176 10.14 12.57 23.03
N ASP A 177 9.30 13.57 23.25
CA ASP A 177 9.48 14.51 24.34
C ASP A 177 9.08 13.92 25.72
N GLU A 178 9.39 14.64 26.81
CA GLU A 178 9.07 14.19 28.16
C GLU A 178 7.57 14.00 28.40
N ASN A 179 6.71 14.78 27.76
CA ASN A 179 5.26 14.67 27.92
C ASN A 179 4.70 13.44 27.20
N GLU A 180 5.25 13.14 26.04
CA GLU A 180 4.91 11.95 25.26
C GLU A 180 5.37 10.68 25.97
N LEU A 181 6.59 10.67 26.50
CA LEU A 181 7.09 9.56 27.33
C LEU A 181 6.20 9.31 28.55
N LYS A 182 5.81 10.35 29.28
CA LYS A 182 4.90 10.22 30.42
C LYS A 182 3.53 9.65 30.03
N LYS A 183 3.02 9.97 28.86
CA LYS A 183 1.76 9.37 28.37
C LYS A 183 1.93 7.89 28.10
N LEU A 184 3.05 7.48 27.47
CA LEU A 184 3.32 6.07 27.19
C LEU A 184 3.49 5.23 28.46
N ASP A 185 4.10 5.76 29.51
CA ASP A 185 4.30 5.06 30.80
C ASP A 185 2.99 4.66 31.49
N HIS A 186 1.87 5.27 31.11
CA HIS A 186 0.55 4.98 31.67
C HIS A 186 -0.27 4.01 30.78
N VAL A 187 0.21 3.69 29.59
CA VAL A 187 -0.49 2.79 28.66
C VAL A 187 -0.32 1.35 29.09
N LYS A 188 -1.43 0.60 29.15
CA LYS A 188 -1.48 -0.83 29.45
C LYS A 188 -1.76 -1.62 28.18
N ASP A 189 -1.38 -2.88 28.17
CA ASP A 189 -1.54 -3.77 27.00
C ASP A 189 -2.99 -3.96 26.55
N ASP A 190 -3.95 -3.79 27.46
CA ASP A 190 -5.39 -3.91 27.24
C ASP A 190 -6.11 -2.57 26.98
N ASP A 191 -5.37 -1.46 26.90
CA ASP A 191 -5.93 -0.17 26.55
C ASP A 191 -6.35 -0.10 25.06
N ASN A 192 -7.09 0.96 24.73
CA ASN A 192 -7.49 1.22 23.35
C ASN A 192 -6.28 1.42 22.42
N PRO A 193 -6.45 1.15 21.12
CA PRO A 193 -5.40 1.42 20.12
C PRO A 193 -4.90 2.86 20.17
N ILE A 194 -3.61 3.02 19.92
CA ILE A 194 -2.90 4.29 19.93
C ILE A 194 -2.79 4.83 18.49
N ILE A 195 -3.09 6.11 18.32
CA ILE A 195 -2.84 6.81 17.06
C ILE A 195 -1.42 7.37 17.09
N LEU A 196 -0.58 6.90 16.20
CA LEU A 196 0.75 7.47 15.97
C LEU A 196 0.68 8.55 14.90
N ARG A 197 1.39 9.64 15.15
CA ARG A 197 1.61 10.71 14.20
C ARG A 197 3.11 10.87 13.97
N TYR A 198 3.52 10.62 12.75
CA TYR A 198 4.92 10.79 12.31
C TYR A 198 5.11 12.08 11.54
#